data_6b6a0164fbf287ddc831cab04345b923
#
_entry.id   6b6a0164fbf287ddc831cab04345b923
#
_cell.length_a   1.000
_cell.length_b   1.000
_cell.length_c   1.000
_cell.angle_alpha   90.00
_cell.angle_beta   90.00
_cell.angle_gamma   90.00
#
_symmetry.space_group_name_H-M   'P 1'
#
loop_
_entity.id
_entity.type
_entity.pdbx_description
1 polymer ?
#
loop_
_entity_poly.entity_id
_entity_poly.type
_entity_poly.pdbx_seq_one_letter_code
_entity_poly.pdbx_strand_id
1 'polypeptide(L)'
;LGKVELQRAFDRVEDISKTMSLYYSALARSHADYLVGINLTRFFSCLGAESSYKDKVNIGRVITPTINLIVQRDLDIANFKSKSYYDLKVLLSVQKGQFKVKWNIPKELLDSEGYLTNFNVAQAAMVKVKGKPFTIINVDKKTVSQQPPLPFSLSDLQVYCGEHFKLSPDRTLEIVQKLYDEQYTTYPRTDSSYLPESQHSDAPVIIAQLSKDPSFMQLAQGCDTSLKSQAFSDKKMGNSS
;
A
#
# COMPACT_ATOMS: atom_id res chain seq x y z
N LEU A 1 23.85 1.76 -2.89
CA LEU A 1 24.60 0.52 -2.69
C LEU A 1 25.73 0.79 -1.69
N GLY A 2 25.73 0.06 -0.57
CA GLY A 2 26.81 0.18 0.42
C GLY A 2 28.12 -0.43 -0.07
N LYS A 3 29.25 -0.04 0.52
CA LYS A 3 30.57 -0.56 0.15
C LYS A 3 30.65 -2.09 0.30
N VAL A 4 29.96 -2.64 1.30
CA VAL A 4 29.91 -4.08 1.58
C VAL A 4 29.14 -4.84 0.51
N GLU A 5 28.01 -4.29 0.03
CA GLU A 5 27.19 -4.89 -1.04
C GLU A 5 27.94 -4.87 -2.37
N LEU A 6 28.66 -3.79 -2.66
CA LEU A 6 29.51 -3.72 -3.86
C LEU A 6 30.60 -4.79 -3.83
N GLN A 7 31.29 -4.96 -2.70
CA GLN A 7 32.31 -5.97 -2.56
C GLN A 7 31.73 -7.38 -2.74
N ARG A 8 30.60 -7.68 -2.11
CA ARG A 8 29.89 -8.96 -2.29
C ARG A 8 29.46 -9.22 -3.74
N ALA A 9 29.06 -8.16 -4.46
CA ALA A 9 28.69 -8.27 -5.87
C ALA A 9 29.91 -8.64 -6.73
N PHE A 10 31.06 -7.99 -6.48
CA PHE A 10 32.30 -8.34 -7.19
C PHE A 10 32.79 -9.76 -6.88
N ASP A 11 32.64 -10.21 -5.64
CA ASP A 11 33.02 -11.58 -5.24
C ASP A 11 32.11 -12.66 -5.87
N ARG A 12 30.94 -12.26 -6.41
CA ARG A 12 29.95 -13.15 -7.02
C ARG A 12 29.75 -12.91 -8.51
N VAL A 13 30.73 -12.32 -9.19
CA VAL A 13 30.66 -12.14 -10.64
C VAL A 13 30.52 -13.51 -11.33
N GLU A 14 29.49 -13.66 -12.12
CA GLU A 14 29.17 -14.87 -12.86
C GLU A 14 29.33 -14.66 -14.37
N ASP A 15 29.53 -15.78 -15.08
CA ASP A 15 29.59 -15.75 -16.54
C ASP A 15 28.24 -15.31 -17.13
N ILE A 16 28.28 -14.45 -18.15
CA ILE A 16 27.10 -13.90 -18.80
C ILE A 16 26.16 -14.96 -19.38
N SER A 17 26.71 -16.14 -19.72
CA SER A 17 25.90 -17.25 -20.23
C SER A 17 24.76 -17.66 -19.29
N LYS A 18 24.94 -17.48 -17.98
CA LYS A 18 23.91 -17.77 -16.97
C LYS A 18 22.72 -16.82 -17.04
N THR A 19 22.92 -15.62 -17.55
CA THR A 19 21.88 -14.57 -17.65
C THR A 19 21.32 -14.39 -19.07
N MET A 20 21.86 -15.10 -20.06
CA MET A 20 21.40 -15.01 -21.45
C MET A 20 19.92 -15.34 -21.64
N SER A 21 19.37 -16.26 -20.85
CA SER A 21 17.94 -16.58 -20.89
C SER A 21 17.06 -15.38 -20.49
N LEU A 22 17.50 -14.57 -19.53
CA LEU A 22 16.83 -13.33 -19.13
C LEU A 22 16.88 -12.28 -20.24
N TYR A 23 18.03 -12.15 -20.93
CA TYR A 23 18.16 -11.29 -22.09
C TYR A 23 17.18 -11.66 -23.20
N TYR A 24 17.13 -12.95 -23.60
CA TYR A 24 16.21 -13.39 -24.64
C TYR A 24 14.74 -13.23 -24.23
N SER A 25 14.41 -13.42 -22.96
CA SER A 25 13.09 -13.17 -22.43
C SER A 25 12.70 -11.68 -22.53
N ALA A 26 13.62 -10.79 -22.17
CA ALA A 26 13.40 -9.33 -22.29
C ALA A 26 13.27 -8.90 -23.75
N LEU A 27 14.11 -9.44 -24.64
CA LEU A 27 14.07 -9.16 -26.09
C LEU A 27 12.75 -9.64 -26.70
N ALA A 28 12.32 -10.87 -26.40
CA ALA A 28 11.04 -11.40 -26.87
C ALA A 28 9.85 -10.55 -26.41
N ARG A 29 9.86 -10.11 -25.16
CA ARG A 29 8.85 -9.20 -24.62
C ARG A 29 8.83 -7.87 -25.38
N SER A 30 10.00 -7.28 -25.63
CA SER A 30 10.12 -6.02 -26.37
C SER A 30 9.57 -6.16 -27.80
N HIS A 31 9.90 -7.23 -28.49
CA HIS A 31 9.37 -7.50 -29.83
C HIS A 31 7.85 -7.72 -29.83
N ALA A 32 7.33 -8.49 -28.88
CA ALA A 32 5.88 -8.71 -28.75
C ALA A 32 5.15 -7.38 -28.44
N ASP A 33 5.63 -6.59 -27.49
CA ASP A 33 5.06 -5.27 -27.17
C ASP A 33 5.06 -4.33 -28.40
N TYR A 34 6.15 -4.33 -29.17
CA TYR A 34 6.22 -3.53 -30.40
C TYR A 34 5.21 -3.99 -31.45
N LEU A 35 5.22 -5.27 -31.81
CA LEU A 35 4.36 -5.83 -32.86
C LEU A 35 2.86 -5.68 -32.51
N VAL A 36 2.48 -6.06 -31.29
CA VAL A 36 1.09 -5.98 -30.84
C VAL A 36 0.68 -4.52 -30.66
N GLY A 37 1.50 -3.72 -29.99
CA GLY A 37 1.19 -2.34 -29.66
C GLY A 37 1.03 -1.48 -30.91
N ILE A 38 1.93 -1.55 -31.90
CA ILE A 38 1.85 -0.71 -33.10
C ILE A 38 0.69 -1.13 -34.01
N ASN A 39 0.49 -2.43 -34.22
CA ASN A 39 -0.56 -2.91 -35.10
C ASN A 39 -1.97 -2.65 -34.53
N LEU A 40 -2.18 -2.94 -33.25
CA LEU A 40 -3.47 -2.67 -32.60
C LEU A 40 -3.73 -1.17 -32.46
N THR A 41 -2.72 -0.36 -32.15
CA THR A 41 -2.86 1.11 -32.13
C THR A 41 -3.33 1.64 -33.47
N ARG A 42 -2.73 1.18 -34.58
CA ARG A 42 -3.14 1.58 -35.92
C ARG A 42 -4.53 1.12 -36.26
N PHE A 43 -4.83 -0.14 -35.99
CA PHE A 43 -6.16 -0.74 -36.25
C PHE A 43 -7.27 0.02 -35.52
N PHE A 44 -7.15 0.18 -34.19
CA PHE A 44 -8.17 0.85 -33.39
C PHE A 44 -8.24 2.37 -33.67
N SER A 45 -7.13 3.01 -34.06
CA SER A 45 -7.17 4.42 -34.48
C SER A 45 -7.94 4.59 -35.79
N CYS A 46 -7.81 3.65 -36.76
CA CYS A 46 -8.61 3.66 -37.98
C CYS A 46 -10.11 3.45 -37.67
N LEU A 47 -10.45 2.46 -36.86
CA LEU A 47 -11.85 2.25 -36.43
C LEU A 47 -12.42 3.47 -35.68
N GLY A 48 -11.61 4.10 -34.81
CA GLY A 48 -12.00 5.32 -34.13
C GLY A 48 -12.32 6.46 -35.09
N ALA A 49 -11.49 6.62 -36.13
CA ALA A 49 -11.71 7.65 -37.17
C ALA A 49 -13.03 7.43 -37.93
N GLU A 50 -13.39 6.19 -38.22
CA GLU A 50 -14.69 5.85 -38.82
C GLU A 50 -15.89 6.23 -37.91
N SER A 51 -15.68 6.21 -36.59
CA SER A 51 -16.65 6.62 -35.57
C SER A 51 -16.53 8.10 -35.17
N SER A 52 -15.87 8.94 -35.99
CA SER A 52 -15.63 10.37 -35.75
C SER A 52 -14.69 10.70 -34.57
N TYR A 53 -13.98 9.70 -34.03
CA TYR A 53 -12.94 9.93 -33.02
C TYR A 53 -11.63 10.28 -33.72
N LYS A 54 -11.14 11.52 -33.51
CA LYS A 54 -9.99 12.07 -34.26
C LYS A 54 -8.64 11.81 -33.62
N ASP A 55 -8.63 11.39 -32.35
CA ASP A 55 -7.40 11.17 -31.63
C ASP A 55 -6.85 9.75 -31.82
N LYS A 56 -5.56 9.60 -31.58
CA LYS A 56 -4.90 8.30 -31.64
C LYS A 56 -5.33 7.40 -30.47
N VAL A 57 -5.82 6.19 -30.78
CA VAL A 57 -6.16 5.17 -29.79
C VAL A 57 -4.92 4.35 -29.48
N ASN A 58 -4.22 4.70 -28.40
CA ASN A 58 -3.03 3.98 -27.97
C ASN A 58 -3.39 2.65 -27.30
N ILE A 59 -2.88 1.55 -27.85
CA ILE A 59 -3.01 0.21 -27.30
C ILE A 59 -1.66 -0.27 -26.79
N GLY A 60 -1.64 -0.84 -25.60
CA GLY A 60 -0.39 -1.35 -25.02
C GLY A 60 -0.65 -2.21 -23.78
N ARG A 61 0.33 -2.99 -23.45
CA ARG A 61 0.30 -3.98 -22.36
C ARG A 61 0.00 -3.37 -20.99
N VAL A 62 0.39 -2.14 -20.76
CA VAL A 62 0.15 -1.42 -19.50
C VAL A 62 -1.04 -0.47 -19.63
N ILE A 63 -1.05 0.37 -20.67
CA ILE A 63 -2.06 1.42 -20.82
C ILE A 63 -3.48 0.86 -20.96
N THR A 64 -3.66 -0.20 -21.74
CA THR A 64 -5.01 -0.76 -22.00
C THR A 64 -5.64 -1.38 -20.74
N PRO A 65 -4.93 -2.24 -19.97
CA PRO A 65 -5.48 -2.73 -18.70
C PRO A 65 -5.72 -1.60 -17.68
N THR A 66 -4.85 -0.60 -17.62
CA THR A 66 -5.03 0.53 -16.70
C THR A 66 -6.28 1.33 -17.02
N ILE A 67 -6.52 1.64 -18.32
CA ILE A 67 -7.76 2.29 -18.76
C ILE A 67 -8.97 1.42 -18.42
N ASN A 68 -8.90 0.10 -18.66
CA ASN A 68 -9.98 -0.81 -18.32
C ASN A 68 -10.33 -0.79 -16.83
N LEU A 69 -9.35 -0.75 -15.93
CA LEU A 69 -9.60 -0.63 -14.50
C LEU A 69 -10.35 0.66 -14.15
N ILE A 70 -9.99 1.78 -14.78
CA ILE A 70 -10.68 3.07 -14.59
C ILE A 70 -12.12 2.98 -15.09
N VAL A 71 -12.31 2.46 -16.31
CA VAL A 71 -13.66 2.30 -16.92
C VAL A 71 -14.53 1.39 -16.06
N GLN A 72 -14.02 0.25 -15.58
CA GLN A 72 -14.77 -0.62 -14.69
C GLN A 72 -15.17 0.10 -13.41
N ARG A 73 -14.27 0.90 -12.83
CA ARG A 73 -14.58 1.69 -11.64
C ARG A 73 -15.66 2.74 -11.89
N ASP A 74 -15.61 3.41 -13.04
CA ASP A 74 -16.63 4.39 -13.42
C ASP A 74 -18.00 3.72 -13.63
N LEU A 75 -18.03 2.54 -14.25
CA LEU A 75 -19.23 1.73 -14.40
C LEU A 75 -19.79 1.26 -13.04
N ASP A 76 -18.93 0.83 -12.12
CA ASP A 76 -19.33 0.46 -10.76
C ASP A 76 -19.97 1.66 -10.03
N ILE A 77 -19.40 2.86 -10.19
CA ILE A 77 -19.95 4.09 -9.62
C ILE A 77 -21.29 4.44 -10.26
N ALA A 78 -21.39 4.38 -11.60
CA ALA A 78 -22.61 4.72 -12.34
C ALA A 78 -23.76 3.75 -12.03
N ASN A 79 -23.45 2.46 -11.82
CA ASN A 79 -24.43 1.42 -11.52
C ASN A 79 -24.64 1.21 -10.01
N PHE A 80 -23.98 2.00 -9.17
CA PHE A 80 -24.07 1.84 -7.72
C PHE A 80 -25.49 2.05 -7.21
N LYS A 81 -25.99 1.05 -6.50
CA LYS A 81 -27.27 1.11 -5.80
C LYS A 81 -27.03 1.16 -4.31
N SER A 82 -27.45 2.25 -3.68
CA SER A 82 -27.34 2.38 -2.24
C SER A 82 -28.17 1.33 -1.52
N LYS A 83 -27.62 0.78 -0.43
CA LYS A 83 -28.23 -0.26 0.38
C LYS A 83 -28.21 0.18 1.83
N SER A 84 -29.38 0.20 2.46
CA SER A 84 -29.48 0.52 3.87
C SER A 84 -29.03 -0.69 4.71
N TYR A 85 -28.20 -0.46 5.68
CA TYR A 85 -27.80 -1.46 6.69
C TYR A 85 -27.89 -0.88 8.08
N TYR A 86 -27.97 -1.74 9.09
CA TYR A 86 -28.25 -1.37 10.45
C TYR A 86 -27.17 -1.88 11.39
N ASP A 87 -26.62 -0.98 12.21
CA ASP A 87 -25.72 -1.25 13.31
C ASP A 87 -26.42 -0.92 14.63
N LEU A 88 -26.53 -1.89 15.52
CA LEU A 88 -27.09 -1.66 16.86
C LEU A 88 -25.97 -1.36 17.85
N LYS A 89 -26.03 -0.16 18.42
CA LYS A 89 -25.13 0.28 19.49
C LYS A 89 -25.96 0.61 20.73
N VAL A 90 -25.52 0.14 21.88
CA VAL A 90 -26.18 0.37 23.18
C VAL A 90 -25.27 1.20 24.05
N LEU A 91 -25.83 2.23 24.69
CA LEU A 91 -25.15 3.01 25.72
C LEU A 91 -25.44 2.35 27.07
N LEU A 92 -24.43 1.85 27.72
CA LEU A 92 -24.52 1.22 29.04
C LEU A 92 -24.05 2.21 30.10
N SER A 93 -24.85 2.34 31.18
CA SER A 93 -24.49 3.16 32.34
C SER A 93 -24.00 2.24 33.47
N VAL A 94 -22.88 2.60 34.06
CA VAL A 94 -22.27 1.92 35.22
C VAL A 94 -21.95 2.94 36.30
N GLN A 95 -21.62 2.50 37.51
CA GLN A 95 -21.36 3.41 38.63
C GLN A 95 -20.31 4.51 38.35
N LYS A 96 -19.29 4.22 37.50
CA LYS A 96 -18.17 5.13 37.19
C LYS A 96 -18.25 5.79 35.81
N GLY A 97 -19.37 5.71 35.10
CA GLY A 97 -19.53 6.35 33.81
C GLY A 97 -20.40 5.60 32.83
N GLN A 98 -20.22 5.90 31.57
CA GLN A 98 -20.98 5.27 30.48
C GLN A 98 -20.04 4.82 29.38
N PHE A 99 -20.38 3.73 28.71
CA PHE A 99 -19.65 3.25 27.55
C PHE A 99 -20.60 2.67 26.49
N LYS A 100 -20.17 2.73 25.23
CA LYS A 100 -20.92 2.21 24.10
C LYS A 100 -20.47 0.81 23.78
N VAL A 101 -21.42 -0.11 23.57
CA VAL A 101 -21.20 -1.45 23.08
C VAL A 101 -21.87 -1.65 21.74
N LYS A 102 -21.29 -2.43 20.87
CA LYS A 102 -21.86 -2.80 19.57
C LYS A 102 -22.37 -4.25 19.66
N TRP A 103 -23.56 -4.48 19.10
CA TRP A 103 -24.08 -5.83 18.94
C TRP A 103 -23.24 -6.62 17.95
N ASN A 104 -22.71 -7.75 18.36
CA ASN A 104 -22.08 -8.69 17.48
C ASN A 104 -23.17 -9.53 16.78
N ILE A 105 -23.50 -9.16 15.56
CA ILE A 105 -24.61 -9.74 14.82
C ILE A 105 -24.26 -11.17 14.39
N PRO A 106 -25.09 -12.17 14.66
CA PRO A 106 -24.89 -13.53 14.18
C PRO A 106 -24.77 -13.58 12.65
N LYS A 107 -23.87 -14.42 12.14
CA LYS A 107 -23.59 -14.50 10.70
C LYS A 107 -24.84 -14.86 9.87
N GLU A 108 -25.76 -15.63 10.43
CA GLU A 108 -27.00 -16.07 9.78
C GLU A 108 -27.97 -14.90 9.49
N LEU A 109 -27.79 -13.76 10.18
CA LEU A 109 -28.61 -12.56 10.00
C LEU A 109 -27.96 -11.53 9.06
N LEU A 110 -26.74 -11.80 8.62
CA LEU A 110 -25.98 -10.95 7.71
C LEU A 110 -26.21 -11.41 6.26
N ASP A 111 -26.13 -10.45 5.35
CA ASP A 111 -26.11 -10.77 3.92
C ASP A 111 -24.71 -11.25 3.46
N SER A 112 -24.58 -11.53 2.15
CA SER A 112 -23.33 -11.98 1.55
C SER A 112 -22.15 -10.99 1.69
N GLU A 113 -22.44 -9.72 1.95
CA GLU A 113 -21.46 -8.64 2.14
C GLU A 113 -21.16 -8.38 3.63
N GLY A 114 -21.83 -9.11 4.54
CA GLY A 114 -21.62 -8.98 5.97
C GLY A 114 -22.39 -7.84 6.63
N TYR A 115 -23.51 -7.40 6.04
CA TYR A 115 -24.36 -6.34 6.56
C TYR A 115 -25.73 -6.87 7.02
N LEU A 116 -26.25 -6.29 8.11
CA LEU A 116 -27.66 -6.50 8.51
C LEU A 116 -28.56 -5.53 7.73
N THR A 117 -29.27 -6.03 6.75
CA THR A 117 -30.16 -5.23 5.89
C THR A 117 -31.62 -5.28 6.33
N ASN A 118 -32.00 -6.23 7.15
CA ASN A 118 -33.36 -6.40 7.62
C ASN A 118 -33.66 -5.50 8.84
N PHE A 119 -34.44 -4.43 8.60
CA PHE A 119 -34.84 -3.48 9.64
C PHE A 119 -35.64 -4.13 10.78
N ASN A 120 -36.53 -5.08 10.47
CA ASN A 120 -37.36 -5.69 11.50
C ASN A 120 -36.53 -6.50 12.51
N VAL A 121 -35.45 -7.14 12.04
CA VAL A 121 -34.49 -7.85 12.92
C VAL A 121 -33.74 -6.87 13.80
N ALA A 122 -33.27 -5.74 13.23
CA ALA A 122 -32.61 -4.70 14.01
C ALA A 122 -33.55 -4.08 15.06
N GLN A 123 -34.80 -3.80 14.69
CA GLN A 123 -35.80 -3.25 15.58
C GLN A 123 -36.18 -4.24 16.70
N ALA A 124 -36.39 -5.50 16.40
CA ALA A 124 -36.67 -6.54 17.40
C ALA A 124 -35.53 -6.69 18.41
N ALA A 125 -34.26 -6.68 17.91
CA ALA A 125 -33.11 -6.69 18.79
C ALA A 125 -33.04 -5.46 19.69
N MET A 126 -33.29 -4.26 19.15
CA MET A 126 -33.33 -3.02 19.92
C MET A 126 -34.39 -3.08 21.04
N VAL A 127 -35.62 -3.49 20.73
CA VAL A 127 -36.72 -3.62 21.72
C VAL A 127 -36.34 -4.63 22.80
N LYS A 128 -35.74 -5.74 22.43
CA LYS A 128 -35.33 -6.81 23.35
C LYS A 128 -34.31 -6.35 24.39
N VAL A 129 -33.42 -5.42 24.06
CA VAL A 129 -32.31 -4.97 24.92
C VAL A 129 -32.57 -3.64 25.64
N LYS A 130 -33.53 -2.83 25.17
CA LYS A 130 -33.82 -1.52 25.71
C LYS A 130 -34.28 -1.62 27.20
N GLY A 131 -33.59 -0.89 28.08
CA GLY A 131 -33.91 -0.83 29.52
C GLY A 131 -33.61 -2.12 30.28
N LYS A 132 -32.91 -3.06 29.71
CA LYS A 132 -32.52 -4.31 30.39
C LYS A 132 -31.14 -4.19 31.04
N PRO A 133 -30.92 -4.88 32.19
CA PRO A 133 -29.57 -4.97 32.74
C PRO A 133 -28.69 -5.86 31.87
N PHE A 134 -27.40 -5.52 31.83
CA PHE A 134 -26.38 -6.31 31.12
C PHE A 134 -25.36 -6.85 32.11
N THR A 135 -24.95 -8.10 31.91
CA THR A 135 -23.91 -8.74 32.70
C THR A 135 -22.71 -9.04 31.81
N ILE A 136 -21.52 -8.67 32.27
CA ILE A 136 -20.27 -9.04 31.57
C ILE A 136 -20.04 -10.52 31.83
N ILE A 137 -20.09 -11.32 30.78
CA ILE A 137 -19.90 -12.78 30.85
C ILE A 137 -18.45 -13.21 30.56
N ASN A 138 -17.70 -12.40 29.83
CA ASN A 138 -16.30 -12.67 29.54
C ASN A 138 -15.51 -11.37 29.35
N VAL A 139 -14.25 -11.37 29.78
CA VAL A 139 -13.28 -10.29 29.52
C VAL A 139 -12.00 -10.92 28.98
N ASP A 140 -11.72 -10.71 27.71
CA ASP A 140 -10.51 -11.20 27.06
C ASP A 140 -9.50 -10.05 26.94
N LYS A 141 -8.39 -10.14 27.69
CA LYS A 141 -7.29 -9.17 27.65
C LYS A 141 -6.16 -9.76 26.83
N LYS A 142 -5.84 -9.11 25.72
CA LYS A 142 -4.70 -9.49 24.86
C LYS A 142 -3.70 -8.36 24.83
N THR A 143 -2.44 -8.68 25.10
CA THR A 143 -1.35 -7.78 24.82
C THR A 143 -0.97 -7.95 23.36
N VAL A 144 -1.09 -6.89 22.58
CA VAL A 144 -0.73 -6.88 21.16
C VAL A 144 0.53 -6.06 21.00
N SER A 145 1.56 -6.67 20.39
CA SER A 145 2.76 -5.94 19.98
C SER A 145 2.50 -5.32 18.62
N GLN A 146 2.54 -4.01 18.55
CA GLN A 146 2.45 -3.27 17.30
C GLN A 146 3.86 -3.01 16.78
N GLN A 147 4.14 -3.54 15.60
CA GLN A 147 5.42 -3.29 14.93
C GLN A 147 5.45 -1.84 14.39
N PRO A 148 6.64 -1.21 14.36
CA PRO A 148 6.79 0.09 13.70
C PRO A 148 6.47 -0.02 12.21
N PRO A 149 6.04 1.08 11.55
CA PRO A 149 5.80 1.08 10.11
C PRO A 149 7.10 0.77 9.35
N LEU A 150 6.94 0.18 8.18
CA LEU A 150 8.07 -0.03 7.28
C LEU A 150 8.48 1.29 6.61
N PRO A 151 9.71 1.41 6.11
CA PRO A 151 10.11 2.49 5.22
C PRO A 151 9.21 2.59 3.99
N PHE A 152 9.14 3.75 3.39
CA PHE A 152 8.35 3.95 2.17
C PHE A 152 9.00 3.29 0.96
N SER A 153 8.21 2.55 0.17
CA SER A 153 8.47 2.38 -1.25
C SER A 153 8.11 3.66 -2.01
N LEU A 154 8.49 3.78 -3.28
CA LEU A 154 8.11 4.94 -4.08
C LEU A 154 6.59 5.08 -4.17
N SER A 155 5.89 3.98 -4.43
CA SER A 155 4.43 3.98 -4.55
C SER A 155 3.75 4.40 -3.25
N ASP A 156 4.18 3.87 -2.11
CA ASP A 156 3.64 4.24 -0.81
C ASP A 156 3.86 5.72 -0.50
N LEU A 157 5.06 6.24 -0.83
CA LEU A 157 5.39 7.65 -0.64
C LEU A 157 4.53 8.56 -1.53
N GLN A 158 4.30 8.17 -2.80
CA GLN A 158 3.44 8.92 -3.72
C GLN A 158 1.99 8.97 -3.22
N VAL A 159 1.45 7.85 -2.71
CA VAL A 159 0.12 7.79 -2.09
C VAL A 159 0.06 8.70 -0.87
N TYR A 160 1.02 8.58 0.04
CA TYR A 160 1.09 9.39 1.25
C TYR A 160 1.15 10.89 0.93
N CYS A 161 2.00 11.30 -0.02
CA CYS A 161 2.13 12.69 -0.44
C CYS A 161 0.87 13.20 -1.16
N GLY A 162 0.19 12.35 -1.92
CA GLY A 162 -1.08 12.67 -2.55
C GLY A 162 -2.19 12.94 -1.52
N GLU A 163 -2.28 12.10 -0.50
CA GLU A 163 -3.30 12.22 0.54
C GLU A 163 -3.07 13.43 1.46
N HIS A 164 -1.83 13.64 1.92
CA HIS A 164 -1.53 14.63 2.96
C HIS A 164 -1.13 15.99 2.40
N PHE A 165 -0.43 16.03 1.27
CA PHE A 165 0.11 17.27 0.69
C PHE A 165 -0.52 17.64 -0.66
N LYS A 166 -1.41 16.80 -1.21
CA LYS A 166 -2.05 16.99 -2.52
C LYS A 166 -1.03 17.10 -3.67
N LEU A 167 0.12 16.42 -3.53
CA LEU A 167 1.13 16.36 -4.56
C LEU A 167 0.79 15.26 -5.58
N SER A 168 1.08 15.54 -6.86
CA SER A 168 1.01 14.50 -7.89
C SER A 168 2.15 13.48 -7.73
N PRO A 169 2.00 12.24 -8.23
CA PRO A 169 3.06 11.26 -8.22
C PRO A 169 4.36 11.74 -8.87
N ASP A 170 4.27 12.44 -10.01
CA ASP A 170 5.42 12.99 -10.72
C ASP A 170 6.14 14.05 -9.89
N ARG A 171 5.37 14.97 -9.27
CA ARG A 171 5.96 16.00 -8.41
C ARG A 171 6.64 15.41 -7.18
N THR A 172 6.05 14.37 -6.60
CA THR A 172 6.66 13.63 -5.49
C THR A 172 7.99 13.02 -5.92
N LEU A 173 8.03 12.36 -7.08
CA LEU A 173 9.26 11.76 -7.60
C LEU A 173 10.33 12.81 -7.88
N GLU A 174 9.99 13.96 -8.48
CA GLU A 174 10.95 15.06 -8.70
C GLU A 174 11.60 15.53 -7.40
N ILE A 175 10.79 15.75 -6.36
CA ILE A 175 11.30 16.21 -5.05
C ILE A 175 12.23 15.18 -4.44
N VAL A 176 11.85 13.90 -4.43
CA VAL A 176 12.66 12.85 -3.83
C VAL A 176 13.92 12.58 -4.64
N GLN A 177 13.84 12.68 -5.98
CA GLN A 177 15.02 12.60 -6.83
C GLN A 177 16.04 13.70 -6.50
N LYS A 178 15.57 14.94 -6.28
CA LYS A 178 16.43 16.05 -5.88
C LYS A 178 17.09 15.78 -4.52
N LEU A 179 16.32 15.28 -3.55
CA LEU A 179 16.86 14.91 -2.23
C LEU A 179 17.91 13.80 -2.32
N TYR A 180 17.72 12.85 -3.24
CA TYR A 180 18.70 11.81 -3.52
C TYR A 180 19.97 12.37 -4.15
N ASP A 181 19.85 13.25 -5.14
CA ASP A 181 20.98 13.87 -5.82
C ASP A 181 21.80 14.73 -4.84
N GLU A 182 21.16 15.33 -3.85
CA GLU A 182 21.78 16.09 -2.75
C GLU A 182 22.23 15.19 -1.56
N GLN A 183 22.09 13.86 -1.68
CA GLN A 183 22.52 12.84 -0.70
C GLN A 183 21.77 12.85 0.65
N TYR A 184 20.55 13.38 0.70
CA TYR A 184 19.72 13.34 1.90
C TYR A 184 18.94 12.03 2.04
N THR A 185 18.65 11.33 0.94
CA THR A 185 17.88 10.10 0.93
C THR A 185 18.56 9.00 0.12
N THR A 186 18.12 7.75 0.30
CA THR A 186 18.49 6.63 -0.55
C THR A 186 17.81 6.72 -1.91
N TYR A 187 18.17 5.84 -2.86
CA TYR A 187 17.62 5.82 -4.21
C TYR A 187 16.08 5.71 -4.18
N PRO A 188 15.36 6.66 -4.81
CA PRO A 188 13.91 6.77 -4.62
C PRO A 188 13.08 5.74 -5.39
N ARG A 189 13.59 5.20 -6.51
CA ARG A 189 12.85 4.25 -7.33
C ARG A 189 13.01 2.83 -6.82
N THR A 190 12.43 2.57 -5.65
CA THR A 190 12.43 1.25 -5.05
C THR A 190 11.00 0.74 -4.85
N ASP A 191 10.78 -0.52 -5.16
CA ASP A 191 9.53 -1.22 -4.90
C ASP A 191 9.54 -1.92 -3.52
N SER A 192 10.71 -1.94 -2.87
CA SER A 192 10.88 -2.58 -1.57
C SER A 192 10.72 -1.59 -0.42
N SER A 193 9.94 -1.98 0.57
CA SER A 193 9.84 -1.31 1.87
C SER A 193 10.79 -1.93 2.91
N TYR A 194 11.76 -2.73 2.47
CA TYR A 194 12.74 -3.38 3.34
C TYR A 194 14.16 -2.89 3.05
N LEU A 195 14.99 -2.94 4.08
CA LEU A 195 16.40 -2.53 4.06
C LEU A 195 17.29 -3.78 4.20
N PRO A 196 18.51 -3.76 3.64
CA PRO A 196 19.50 -4.80 3.88
C PRO A 196 19.79 -4.94 5.37
N GLU A 197 20.00 -6.17 5.83
CA GLU A 197 20.36 -6.42 7.23
C GLU A 197 21.67 -5.75 7.63
N SER A 198 22.61 -5.63 6.68
CA SER A 198 23.89 -4.95 6.88
C SER A 198 23.75 -3.45 7.21
N GLN A 199 22.69 -2.80 6.74
CA GLN A 199 22.46 -1.37 7.02
C GLN A 199 22.04 -1.09 8.48
N HIS A 200 21.65 -2.08 9.24
CA HIS A 200 21.34 -1.87 10.66
C HIS A 200 22.54 -1.40 11.45
N SER A 201 23.76 -1.78 11.05
CA SER A 201 25.00 -1.31 11.68
C SER A 201 25.24 0.19 11.52
N ASP A 202 24.61 0.84 10.55
CA ASP A 202 24.73 2.27 10.28
C ASP A 202 23.78 3.12 11.13
N ALA A 203 22.78 2.47 11.76
CA ALA A 203 21.75 3.15 12.54
C ALA A 203 22.30 4.08 13.63
N PRO A 204 23.32 3.70 14.43
CA PRO A 204 23.89 4.61 15.44
C PRO A 204 24.45 5.89 14.84
N VAL A 205 25.11 5.80 13.69
CA VAL A 205 25.70 6.95 13.00
C VAL A 205 24.62 7.87 12.47
N ILE A 206 23.57 7.30 11.88
CA ILE A 206 22.43 8.06 11.33
C ILE A 206 21.69 8.77 12.46
N ILE A 207 21.40 8.09 13.56
CA ILE A 207 20.71 8.68 14.72
C ILE A 207 21.56 9.80 15.33
N ALA A 208 22.88 9.62 15.44
CA ALA A 208 23.78 10.66 15.92
C ALA A 208 23.83 11.90 15.00
N GLN A 209 23.66 11.73 13.69
CA GLN A 209 23.53 12.87 12.77
C GLN A 209 22.19 13.57 12.90
N LEU A 210 21.09 12.83 12.97
CA LEU A 210 19.75 13.38 13.16
C LEU A 210 19.62 14.14 14.47
N SER A 211 20.30 13.70 15.54
CA SER A 211 20.26 14.38 16.84
C SER A 211 20.90 15.79 16.83
N LYS A 212 21.63 16.15 15.77
CA LYS A 212 22.19 17.51 15.62
C LYS A 212 21.16 18.52 15.14
N ASP A 213 20.08 18.07 14.52
CA ASP A 213 18.97 18.92 14.11
C ASP A 213 17.96 19.05 15.26
N PRO A 214 17.64 20.28 15.71
CA PRO A 214 16.68 20.51 16.80
C PRO A 214 15.32 19.86 16.58
N SER A 215 14.88 19.73 15.31
CA SER A 215 13.60 19.14 14.95
C SER A 215 13.53 17.64 15.24
N PHE A 216 14.67 16.95 15.20
CA PHE A 216 14.76 15.51 15.39
C PHE A 216 15.42 15.11 16.71
N MET A 217 16.05 16.06 17.44
CA MET A 217 16.82 15.79 18.66
C MET A 217 16.04 14.98 19.69
N GLN A 218 14.79 15.38 19.98
CA GLN A 218 13.97 14.72 20.99
C GLN A 218 13.61 13.28 20.57
N LEU A 219 13.33 13.06 19.29
CA LEU A 219 13.04 11.73 18.75
C LEU A 219 14.29 10.84 18.74
N ALA A 220 15.44 11.40 18.35
CA ALA A 220 16.71 10.70 18.30
C ALA A 220 17.18 10.23 19.68
N GLN A 221 16.98 11.02 20.73
CA GLN A 221 17.34 10.66 22.11
C GLN A 221 16.53 9.48 22.66
N GLY A 222 15.34 9.23 22.13
CA GLY A 222 14.49 8.10 22.52
C GLY A 222 14.76 6.80 21.75
N CYS A 223 15.68 6.81 20.78
CA CYS A 223 15.93 5.66 19.92
C CYS A 223 16.94 4.68 20.57
N ASP A 224 16.53 3.42 20.67
CA ASP A 224 17.42 2.30 21.02
C ASP A 224 17.92 1.62 19.74
N THR A 225 19.15 1.90 19.35
CA THR A 225 19.78 1.36 18.14
C THR A 225 20.19 -0.11 18.26
N SER A 226 20.09 -0.71 19.44
CA SER A 226 20.28 -2.16 19.61
C SER A 226 19.10 -2.99 19.12
N LEU A 227 17.92 -2.37 19.05
CA LEU A 227 16.69 -3.01 18.58
C LEU A 227 16.63 -3.05 17.06
N LYS A 228 16.62 -4.25 16.50
CA LYS A 228 16.48 -4.46 15.05
C LYS A 228 15.01 -4.60 14.68
N SER A 229 14.48 -3.65 13.88
CA SER A 229 13.12 -3.75 13.38
C SER A 229 13.01 -4.79 12.27
N GLN A 230 11.78 -5.25 12.00
CA GLN A 230 11.51 -6.15 10.87
C GLN A 230 11.76 -5.54 9.48
N ALA A 231 12.01 -4.23 9.40
CA ALA A 231 12.38 -3.55 8.17
C ALA A 231 13.73 -4.05 7.61
N PHE A 232 14.65 -4.48 8.49
CA PHE A 232 15.94 -5.01 8.08
C PHE A 232 15.85 -6.51 7.78
N SER A 233 15.64 -6.87 6.50
CA SER A 233 15.45 -8.26 6.08
C SER A 233 15.91 -8.51 4.65
N ASP A 234 17.06 -9.15 4.48
CA ASP A 234 17.59 -9.56 3.16
C ASP A 234 16.60 -10.52 2.44
N LYS A 235 15.96 -11.42 3.20
CA LYS A 235 15.00 -12.39 2.65
C LYS A 235 13.80 -11.72 1.98
N LYS A 236 13.30 -10.63 2.55
CA LYS A 236 12.12 -9.92 2.04
C LYS A 236 12.49 -8.94 0.92
N MET A 237 13.74 -8.49 0.85
CA MET A 237 14.24 -7.70 -0.27
C MET A 237 14.39 -8.51 -1.55
N GLY A 238 14.83 -9.77 -1.46
CA GLY A 238 15.11 -10.62 -2.63
C GLY A 238 13.91 -10.99 -3.50
N ASN A 239 12.70 -10.65 -3.10
CA ASN A 239 11.48 -10.86 -3.89
C ASN A 239 11.08 -9.63 -4.73
N SER A 240 11.89 -8.58 -4.75
CA SER A 240 11.62 -7.29 -5.41
C SER A 240 12.53 -7.03 -6.62
N SER A 241 13.03 -8.10 -7.26
CA SER A 241 13.85 -8.00 -8.48
C SER A 241 13.12 -8.54 -9.70
#